data_1c7bb5d8d79454f3abbfa52582ca567c
#
_entry.id   1c7bb5d8d79454f3abbfa52582ca567c
#
_cell.length_a   1.000
_cell.length_b   1.000
_cell.length_c   1.000
_cell.angle_alpha   90.00
_cell.angle_beta   90.00
_cell.angle_gamma   90.00
#
_symmetry.space_group_name_H-M   'P 1'
#
loop_
_entity.id
_entity.type
_entity.pdbx_description
1 polymer ?
#
loop_
_entity_poly.entity_id
_entity_poly.type
_entity_poly.pdbx_seq_one_letter_code
_entity_poly.pdbx_strand_id
1 'polypeptide(L)'
;GYDSSVAVRLGNINKETQYVLNYLNLEAPELKEEVAEGQKVIMVDHNEFNQSIKGIEKAKILGVVDHHRIANFETSDPLYYTARPYGCTSTILFQDFKGKGIEINREEAILMASAIISDTLLLKSPTTTKHDEKALEELEKIAGIDIKEYGLEMLKAGTDLDDFTAKELINLDAKELDKNGIKFVIGQVNTVDIPSVLERQEELEKAIEEELKEKELALFVLAITDILNSNSEILVLGEKSSVVEKAFDKKLENNRAFLEGVVSRKKQLLPNIDKNI
;
A
#
# COMPACT_ATOMS: atom_id res chain seq x y z
N GLY A 1 2.63 -27.61 -16.42
CA GLY A 1 2.97 -27.10 -15.11
C GLY A 1 4.26 -27.72 -14.60
N TYR A 2 4.89 -27.04 -13.67
CA TYR A 2 6.04 -27.61 -12.95
C TYR A 2 5.49 -28.25 -11.68
N ASP A 3 5.24 -29.55 -11.70
CA ASP A 3 4.57 -30.32 -10.64
C ASP A 3 5.29 -30.31 -9.28
N SER A 4 6.48 -29.70 -9.21
CA SER A 4 7.31 -29.61 -8.00
C SER A 4 7.66 -28.16 -7.62
N SER A 5 6.93 -27.17 -8.11
CA SER A 5 7.17 -25.78 -7.72
C SER A 5 6.60 -25.50 -6.32
N VAL A 6 7.35 -24.75 -5.53
CA VAL A 6 6.96 -24.33 -4.19
C VAL A 6 6.97 -22.80 -4.15
N ALA A 7 5.88 -22.21 -3.67
CA ALA A 7 5.83 -20.78 -3.44
C ALA A 7 6.67 -20.42 -2.21
N VAL A 8 7.46 -19.37 -2.32
CA VAL A 8 8.27 -18.84 -1.21
C VAL A 8 8.09 -17.34 -1.10
N ARG A 9 8.29 -16.81 0.08
CA ARG A 9 8.30 -15.36 0.36
C ARG A 9 9.69 -14.88 0.75
N LEU A 10 9.98 -13.61 0.51
CA LEU A 10 11.28 -13.01 0.74
C LEU A 10 11.36 -12.20 2.03
N GLY A 11 10.23 -11.94 2.68
CA GLY A 11 10.14 -11.13 3.89
C GLY A 11 8.96 -11.51 4.77
N ASN A 12 8.72 -10.71 5.81
CA ASN A 12 7.54 -10.86 6.63
C ASN A 12 6.28 -10.54 5.83
N ILE A 13 5.20 -11.27 6.11
CA ILE A 13 3.89 -10.96 5.56
C ILE A 13 3.36 -9.68 6.21
N ASN A 14 2.67 -8.86 5.44
CA ASN A 14 1.96 -7.69 5.94
C ASN A 14 0.57 -8.06 6.46
N LYS A 15 -0.13 -7.11 7.11
CA LYS A 15 -1.47 -7.33 7.67
C LYS A 15 -2.51 -7.70 6.61
N GLU A 16 -2.39 -7.16 5.40
CA GLU A 16 -3.28 -7.47 4.27
C GLU A 16 -3.14 -8.94 3.84
N THR A 17 -1.90 -9.40 3.63
CA THR A 17 -1.61 -10.82 3.35
C THR A 17 -2.08 -11.73 4.50
N GLN A 18 -1.85 -11.32 5.76
CA GLN A 18 -2.32 -12.08 6.92
C GLN A 18 -3.84 -12.21 6.95
N TYR A 19 -4.57 -11.15 6.59
CA TYR A 19 -6.03 -11.19 6.47
C TYR A 19 -6.47 -12.25 5.45
N VAL A 20 -5.87 -12.24 4.25
CA VAL A 20 -6.19 -13.20 3.17
C VAL A 20 -5.91 -14.63 3.59
N LEU A 21 -4.74 -14.88 4.18
CA LEU A 21 -4.35 -16.22 4.66
C LEU A 21 -5.30 -16.73 5.76
N ASN A 22 -5.66 -15.86 6.70
CA ASN A 22 -6.62 -16.20 7.76
C ASN A 22 -8.01 -16.49 7.19
N TYR A 23 -8.48 -15.68 6.23
CA TYR A 23 -9.78 -15.86 5.57
C TYR A 23 -9.89 -17.21 4.87
N LEU A 24 -8.80 -17.68 4.27
CA LEU A 24 -8.70 -18.95 3.56
C LEU A 24 -8.23 -20.12 4.46
N ASN A 25 -7.85 -19.84 5.70
CA ASN A 25 -7.23 -20.81 6.62
C ASN A 25 -5.98 -21.46 5.99
N LEU A 26 -5.14 -20.64 5.36
CA LEU A 26 -3.88 -21.05 4.74
C LEU A 26 -2.68 -20.66 5.60
N GLU A 27 -1.63 -21.46 5.53
CA GLU A 27 -0.33 -21.10 6.08
C GLU A 27 0.43 -20.17 5.12
N ALA A 28 1.27 -19.30 5.68
CA ALA A 28 2.13 -18.44 4.88
C ALA A 28 3.16 -19.29 4.11
N PRO A 29 3.51 -18.92 2.86
CA PRO A 29 4.61 -19.54 2.14
C PRO A 29 5.91 -19.52 2.96
N GLU A 30 6.76 -20.52 2.75
CA GLU A 30 8.06 -20.61 3.43
C GLU A 30 8.91 -19.35 3.18
N LEU A 31 9.50 -18.82 4.26
CA LEU A 31 10.47 -17.74 4.14
C LEU A 31 11.78 -18.30 3.57
N LYS A 32 12.25 -17.71 2.48
CA LYS A 32 13.52 -18.09 1.87
C LYS A 32 14.39 -16.86 1.65
N GLU A 33 15.59 -16.87 2.20
CA GLU A 33 16.51 -15.73 2.16
C GLU A 33 17.49 -15.79 0.99
N GLU A 34 17.81 -16.98 0.50
CA GLU A 34 18.82 -17.18 -0.53
C GLU A 34 18.48 -18.37 -1.45
N VAL A 35 18.87 -18.29 -2.72
CA VAL A 35 18.82 -19.40 -3.68
C VAL A 35 20.23 -19.83 -4.07
N ALA A 36 20.41 -21.13 -4.27
CA ALA A 36 21.69 -21.68 -4.69
C ALA A 36 21.97 -21.41 -6.18
N GLU A 37 23.26 -21.42 -6.55
CA GLU A 37 23.67 -21.35 -7.96
C GLU A 37 23.02 -22.49 -8.77
N GLY A 38 22.44 -22.13 -9.93
CA GLY A 38 21.76 -23.07 -10.81
C GLY A 38 20.39 -23.54 -10.30
N GLN A 39 19.93 -23.11 -9.14
CA GLN A 39 18.57 -23.42 -8.66
C GLN A 39 17.55 -22.86 -9.63
N LYS A 40 16.56 -23.68 -10.02
CA LYS A 40 15.49 -23.28 -10.90
C LYS A 40 14.51 -22.37 -10.19
N VAL A 41 14.19 -21.22 -10.78
CA VAL A 41 13.32 -20.18 -10.19
C VAL A 41 12.33 -19.68 -11.24
N ILE A 42 11.12 -19.36 -10.81
CA ILE A 42 10.14 -18.55 -11.53
C ILE A 42 9.92 -17.29 -10.70
N MET A 43 10.11 -16.13 -11.31
CA MET A 43 9.85 -14.84 -10.69
C MET A 43 8.42 -14.39 -10.99
N VAL A 44 7.73 -13.93 -9.96
CA VAL A 44 6.33 -13.47 -10.06
C VAL A 44 6.22 -12.12 -9.40
N ASP A 45 5.58 -11.18 -10.08
CA ASP A 45 5.28 -9.83 -9.56
C ASP A 45 6.50 -8.94 -9.30
N HIS A 46 7.63 -9.30 -9.84
CA HIS A 46 8.86 -8.49 -9.88
C HIS A 46 9.83 -9.04 -10.92
N ASN A 47 10.76 -8.19 -11.36
CA ASN A 47 11.84 -8.60 -12.27
C ASN A 47 13.21 -8.02 -11.88
N GLU A 48 13.28 -6.95 -11.11
CA GLU A 48 14.53 -6.30 -10.72
C GLU A 48 15.33 -7.17 -9.73
N PHE A 49 16.57 -7.54 -10.06
CA PHE A 49 17.40 -8.40 -9.21
C PHE A 49 17.68 -7.82 -7.82
N ASN A 50 17.78 -6.49 -7.71
CA ASN A 50 17.96 -5.81 -6.42
C ASN A 50 16.72 -5.86 -5.51
N GLN A 51 15.58 -6.26 -6.03
CA GLN A 51 14.33 -6.47 -5.28
C GLN A 51 13.99 -7.94 -5.11
N SER A 52 14.88 -8.84 -5.54
CA SER A 52 14.66 -10.27 -5.54
C SER A 52 15.46 -10.96 -4.42
N ILE A 53 15.33 -12.29 -4.38
CA ILE A 53 16.03 -13.14 -3.42
C ILE A 53 17.55 -13.10 -3.66
N LYS A 54 18.33 -13.13 -2.59
CA LYS A 54 19.79 -13.18 -2.68
C LYS A 54 20.25 -14.39 -3.50
N GLY A 55 21.20 -14.18 -4.41
CA GLY A 55 21.72 -15.22 -5.30
C GLY A 55 20.93 -15.40 -6.60
N ILE A 56 19.88 -14.59 -6.84
CA ILE A 56 19.03 -14.68 -8.04
C ILE A 56 19.83 -14.57 -9.35
N GLU A 57 20.88 -13.76 -9.35
CA GLU A 57 21.76 -13.55 -10.52
C GLU A 57 22.53 -14.81 -10.94
N LYS A 58 22.64 -15.81 -10.05
CA LYS A 58 23.28 -17.11 -10.31
C LYS A 58 22.27 -18.25 -10.43
N ALA A 59 21.00 -17.98 -10.18
CA ALA A 59 19.93 -18.95 -10.33
C ALA A 59 19.61 -19.21 -11.81
N LYS A 60 19.01 -20.35 -12.11
CA LYS A 60 18.44 -20.64 -13.42
C LYS A 60 16.99 -20.13 -13.46
N ILE A 61 16.79 -18.93 -14.00
CA ILE A 61 15.47 -18.36 -14.15
C ILE A 61 14.75 -19.04 -15.32
N LEU A 62 13.62 -19.69 -15.04
CA LEU A 62 12.81 -20.40 -16.03
C LEU A 62 11.72 -19.54 -16.64
N GLY A 63 11.25 -18.55 -15.89
CA GLY A 63 10.21 -17.65 -16.34
C GLY A 63 10.02 -16.45 -15.42
N VAL A 64 9.39 -15.44 -15.99
CA VAL A 64 8.93 -14.22 -15.30
C VAL A 64 7.51 -13.93 -15.70
N VAL A 65 6.65 -13.62 -14.74
CA VAL A 65 5.31 -13.07 -14.97
C VAL A 65 5.19 -11.81 -14.13
N ASP A 66 5.03 -10.67 -14.79
CA ASP A 66 5.11 -9.38 -14.10
C ASP A 66 4.33 -8.27 -14.82
N HIS A 67 3.88 -7.26 -14.08
CA HIS A 67 3.21 -6.09 -14.60
C HIS A 67 4.02 -4.79 -14.44
N HIS A 68 5.17 -4.87 -13.77
CA HIS A 68 6.04 -3.74 -13.52
C HIS A 68 6.92 -3.38 -14.73
N ARG A 69 7.57 -2.23 -14.67
CA ARG A 69 8.64 -1.88 -15.61
C ARG A 69 9.75 -2.93 -15.56
N ILE A 70 10.39 -3.16 -16.68
CA ILE A 70 11.56 -4.04 -16.75
C ILE A 70 12.82 -3.20 -16.48
N ALA A 71 13.60 -3.58 -15.47
CA ALA A 71 14.87 -2.94 -15.14
C ALA A 71 15.84 -3.92 -14.47
N ASN A 72 17.15 -3.72 -14.67
CA ASN A 72 18.23 -4.50 -14.03
C ASN A 72 18.03 -6.02 -14.13
N PHE A 73 17.56 -6.49 -15.28
CA PHE A 73 17.26 -7.90 -15.52
C PHE A 73 18.02 -8.37 -16.75
N GLU A 74 18.80 -9.42 -16.58
CA GLU A 74 19.52 -10.10 -17.66
C GLU A 74 19.63 -11.60 -17.39
N THR A 75 19.64 -12.40 -18.41
CA THR A 75 19.80 -13.86 -18.30
C THR A 75 20.74 -14.40 -19.36
N SER A 76 21.45 -15.47 -19.04
CA SER A 76 22.28 -16.19 -20.01
C SER A 76 21.50 -17.10 -20.95
N ASP A 77 20.34 -17.58 -20.50
CA ASP A 77 19.50 -18.52 -21.23
C ASP A 77 18.16 -17.89 -21.64
N PRO A 78 17.55 -18.32 -22.74
CA PRO A 78 16.17 -17.98 -23.07
C PRO A 78 15.18 -18.46 -22.00
N LEU A 79 14.15 -17.68 -21.73
CA LEU A 79 13.13 -17.99 -20.74
C LEU A 79 11.73 -17.58 -21.22
N TYR A 80 10.70 -18.03 -20.50
CA TYR A 80 9.35 -17.49 -20.67
C TYR A 80 9.25 -16.16 -19.93
N TYR A 81 8.97 -15.09 -20.67
CA TYR A 81 8.77 -13.76 -20.09
C TYR A 81 7.42 -13.21 -20.51
N THR A 82 6.53 -13.01 -19.54
CA THR A 82 5.23 -12.37 -19.75
C THR A 82 5.18 -11.06 -19.00
N ALA A 83 5.15 -9.95 -19.72
CA ALA A 83 4.96 -8.61 -19.17
C ALA A 83 3.77 -7.95 -19.84
N ARG A 84 2.82 -7.47 -19.05
CA ARG A 84 1.66 -6.71 -19.54
C ARG A 84 1.42 -5.51 -18.62
N PRO A 85 1.15 -4.31 -19.17
CA PRO A 85 0.92 -3.10 -18.37
C PRO A 85 -0.51 -3.09 -17.80
N TYR A 86 -0.80 -4.08 -16.96
CA TYR A 86 -2.05 -4.21 -16.22
C TYR A 86 -1.89 -3.68 -14.80
N GLY A 87 -2.97 -3.54 -14.09
CA GLY A 87 -2.95 -3.08 -12.70
C GLY A 87 -2.38 -4.11 -11.73
N CYS A 88 -2.38 -5.41 -12.10
CA CYS A 88 -1.91 -6.49 -11.24
C CYS A 88 -1.39 -7.68 -12.06
N THR A 89 -0.36 -8.36 -11.56
CA THR A 89 0.15 -9.61 -12.14
C THR A 89 -0.89 -10.73 -12.11
N SER A 90 -1.77 -10.78 -11.11
CA SER A 90 -2.84 -11.78 -11.04
C SER A 90 -3.84 -11.66 -12.18
N THR A 91 -4.03 -10.47 -12.75
CA THR A 91 -4.83 -10.27 -13.96
C THR A 91 -4.20 -10.97 -15.16
N ILE A 92 -2.88 -10.98 -15.27
CA ILE A 92 -2.15 -11.71 -16.31
C ILE A 92 -2.36 -13.22 -16.14
N LEU A 93 -2.17 -13.70 -14.91
CA LEU A 93 -2.35 -15.14 -14.58
C LEU A 93 -3.78 -15.59 -14.83
N PHE A 94 -4.78 -14.80 -14.45
CA PHE A 94 -6.19 -15.09 -14.73
C PHE A 94 -6.44 -15.27 -16.23
N GLN A 95 -5.95 -14.36 -17.06
CA GLN A 95 -6.10 -14.45 -18.51
C GLN A 95 -5.37 -15.67 -19.11
N ASP A 96 -4.18 -15.97 -18.61
CA ASP A 96 -3.39 -17.11 -19.08
C ASP A 96 -4.06 -18.44 -18.71
N PHE A 97 -4.64 -18.57 -17.51
CA PHE A 97 -5.42 -19.74 -17.07
C PHE A 97 -6.62 -19.92 -17.96
N LYS A 98 -7.40 -18.86 -18.15
CA LYS A 98 -8.58 -18.87 -19.02
C LYS A 98 -8.22 -19.21 -20.47
N GLY A 99 -7.16 -18.62 -21.02
CA GLY A 99 -6.70 -18.89 -22.39
C GLY A 99 -6.21 -20.31 -22.62
N LYS A 100 -5.74 -20.97 -21.56
CA LYS A 100 -5.30 -22.38 -21.60
C LYS A 100 -6.39 -23.36 -21.18
N GLY A 101 -7.59 -22.89 -20.84
CA GLY A 101 -8.68 -23.73 -20.34
C GLY A 101 -8.39 -24.38 -18.98
N ILE A 102 -7.54 -23.74 -18.17
CA ILE A 102 -7.26 -24.18 -16.80
C ILE A 102 -8.38 -23.67 -15.90
N GLU A 103 -9.01 -24.57 -15.17
CA GLU A 103 -10.06 -24.25 -14.21
C GLU A 103 -9.45 -23.55 -12.98
N ILE A 104 -10.09 -22.49 -12.54
CA ILE A 104 -9.72 -21.74 -11.31
C ILE A 104 -10.69 -22.14 -10.24
N ASN A 105 -10.19 -22.71 -9.15
CA ASN A 105 -11.01 -23.06 -8.00
C ASN A 105 -11.32 -21.82 -7.12
N ARG A 106 -12.19 -22.00 -6.11
CA ARG A 106 -12.63 -20.91 -5.23
C ARG A 106 -11.47 -20.25 -4.48
N GLU A 107 -10.54 -21.03 -3.96
CA GLU A 107 -9.39 -20.52 -3.19
C GLU A 107 -8.46 -19.70 -4.08
N GLU A 108 -8.11 -20.22 -5.26
CA GLU A 108 -7.32 -19.50 -6.25
C GLU A 108 -8.01 -18.20 -6.71
N ALA A 109 -9.33 -18.23 -6.89
CA ALA A 109 -10.08 -17.04 -7.27
C ALA A 109 -10.02 -15.95 -6.18
N ILE A 110 -10.10 -16.31 -4.90
CA ILE A 110 -9.98 -15.37 -3.78
C ILE A 110 -8.54 -14.82 -3.71
N LEU A 111 -7.52 -15.66 -3.86
CA LEU A 111 -6.12 -15.22 -3.87
C LEU A 111 -5.85 -14.23 -5.02
N MET A 112 -6.30 -14.55 -6.24
CA MET A 112 -6.15 -13.67 -7.39
C MET A 112 -6.93 -12.36 -7.22
N ALA A 113 -8.18 -12.43 -6.73
CA ALA A 113 -8.99 -11.25 -6.47
C ALA A 113 -8.34 -10.36 -5.40
N SER A 114 -7.82 -10.93 -4.33
CA SER A 114 -7.12 -10.19 -3.28
C SER A 114 -5.92 -9.41 -3.80
N ALA A 115 -5.09 -10.03 -4.65
CA ALA A 115 -3.96 -9.35 -5.28
C ALA A 115 -4.42 -8.19 -6.18
N ILE A 116 -5.48 -8.39 -7.00
CA ILE A 116 -6.02 -7.33 -7.86
C ILE A 116 -6.58 -6.19 -7.01
N ILE A 117 -7.30 -6.49 -5.93
CA ILE A 117 -7.85 -5.48 -5.01
C ILE A 117 -6.73 -4.65 -4.39
N SER A 118 -5.67 -5.29 -3.91
CA SER A 118 -4.50 -4.65 -3.31
C SER A 118 -3.84 -3.66 -4.27
N ASP A 119 -3.40 -4.13 -5.44
CA ASP A 119 -2.67 -3.33 -6.41
C ASP A 119 -3.50 -2.21 -7.04
N THR A 120 -4.80 -2.43 -7.16
CA THR A 120 -5.73 -1.48 -7.79
C THR A 120 -6.52 -0.63 -6.79
N LEU A 121 -6.34 -0.82 -5.49
CA LEU A 121 -7.13 -0.16 -4.44
C LEU A 121 -8.64 -0.26 -4.73
N LEU A 122 -9.14 -1.48 -4.86
CA LEU A 122 -10.54 -1.72 -5.27
C LEU A 122 -10.90 -0.99 -6.57
N LEU A 123 -10.05 -1.09 -7.59
CA LEU A 123 -10.19 -0.47 -8.92
C LEU A 123 -10.16 1.07 -8.91
N LYS A 124 -9.72 1.70 -7.83
CA LYS A 124 -9.62 3.18 -7.73
C LYS A 124 -8.23 3.72 -8.09
N SER A 125 -7.22 2.85 -8.18
CA SER A 125 -5.87 3.26 -8.58
C SER A 125 -5.84 3.76 -10.02
N PRO A 126 -5.04 4.79 -10.35
CA PRO A 126 -4.85 5.23 -11.73
C PRO A 126 -4.15 4.19 -12.61
N THR A 127 -3.57 3.14 -12.02
CA THR A 127 -2.97 2.00 -12.74
C THR A 127 -3.98 0.95 -13.15
N THR A 128 -5.22 1.03 -12.65
CA THR A 128 -6.31 0.10 -12.98
C THR A 128 -6.61 0.11 -14.47
N THR A 129 -6.77 -1.07 -15.05
CA THR A 129 -7.14 -1.25 -16.44
C THR A 129 -8.47 -1.99 -16.58
N LYS A 130 -9.08 -1.93 -17.76
CA LYS A 130 -10.29 -2.71 -18.08
C LYS A 130 -10.08 -4.23 -17.98
N HIS A 131 -8.83 -4.68 -18.03
CA HIS A 131 -8.49 -6.09 -17.86
C HIS A 131 -8.63 -6.50 -16.39
N ASP A 132 -8.24 -5.62 -15.46
CA ASP A 132 -8.37 -5.84 -14.03
C ASP A 132 -9.84 -5.85 -13.61
N GLU A 133 -10.64 -4.89 -14.12
CA GLU A 133 -12.08 -4.83 -13.89
C GLU A 133 -12.78 -6.14 -14.29
N LYS A 134 -12.51 -6.62 -15.52
CA LYS A 134 -13.10 -7.87 -16.04
C LYS A 134 -12.63 -9.11 -15.29
N ALA A 135 -11.34 -9.16 -14.93
CA ALA A 135 -10.80 -10.27 -14.17
C ALA A 135 -11.47 -10.36 -12.80
N LEU A 136 -11.58 -9.21 -12.11
CA LEU A 136 -12.18 -9.15 -10.79
C LEU A 136 -13.67 -9.52 -10.82
N GLU A 137 -14.44 -9.05 -11.82
CA GLU A 137 -15.84 -9.40 -12.02
C GLU A 137 -16.07 -10.92 -12.22
N GLU A 138 -15.18 -11.58 -12.96
CA GLU A 138 -15.27 -13.02 -13.19
C GLU A 138 -14.80 -13.82 -11.97
N LEU A 139 -13.73 -13.37 -11.31
CA LEU A 139 -13.22 -13.98 -10.07
C LEU A 139 -14.23 -13.89 -8.92
N GLU A 140 -14.98 -12.79 -8.81
CA GLU A 140 -16.07 -12.63 -7.85
C GLU A 140 -17.11 -13.76 -7.97
N LYS A 141 -17.50 -14.09 -9.20
CA LYS A 141 -18.47 -15.16 -9.48
C LYS A 141 -17.93 -16.53 -9.09
N ILE A 142 -16.64 -16.80 -9.38
CA ILE A 142 -15.99 -18.07 -9.03
C ILE A 142 -15.78 -18.16 -7.51
N ALA A 143 -15.34 -17.09 -6.88
CA ALA A 143 -15.10 -17.01 -5.45
C ALA A 143 -16.40 -17.09 -4.63
N GLY A 144 -17.54 -16.62 -5.17
CA GLY A 144 -18.82 -16.58 -4.48
C GLY A 144 -18.80 -15.65 -3.27
N ILE A 145 -18.14 -14.51 -3.36
CA ILE A 145 -18.03 -13.47 -2.31
C ILE A 145 -18.45 -12.13 -2.88
N ASP A 146 -18.84 -11.18 -2.02
CA ASP A 146 -18.97 -9.77 -2.39
C ASP A 146 -17.58 -9.12 -2.37
N ILE A 147 -17.06 -8.76 -3.55
CA ILE A 147 -15.73 -8.18 -3.70
C ILE A 147 -15.59 -6.84 -3.02
N LYS A 148 -16.67 -6.05 -2.94
CA LYS A 148 -16.60 -4.72 -2.32
C LYS A 148 -16.49 -4.85 -0.80
N GLU A 149 -17.31 -5.70 -0.21
CA GLU A 149 -17.30 -5.96 1.23
C GLU A 149 -15.97 -6.59 1.64
N TYR A 150 -15.60 -7.70 0.99
CA TYR A 150 -14.35 -8.41 1.24
C TYR A 150 -13.12 -7.52 1.05
N GLY A 151 -13.06 -6.80 -0.07
CA GLY A 151 -11.92 -5.95 -0.40
C GLY A 151 -11.76 -4.77 0.56
N LEU A 152 -12.86 -4.18 1.02
CA LEU A 152 -12.81 -3.13 2.02
C LEU A 152 -12.26 -3.64 3.35
N GLU A 153 -12.71 -4.79 3.82
CA GLU A 153 -12.20 -5.40 5.06
C GLU A 153 -10.71 -5.79 4.95
N MET A 154 -10.29 -6.32 3.79
CA MET A 154 -8.90 -6.63 3.51
C MET A 154 -8.01 -5.36 3.55
N LEU A 155 -8.43 -4.28 2.89
CA LEU A 155 -7.71 -3.00 2.87
C LEU A 155 -7.71 -2.32 4.25
N LYS A 156 -8.79 -2.44 5.03
CA LYS A 156 -8.83 -1.99 6.42
C LYS A 156 -7.79 -2.73 7.25
N ALA A 157 -7.74 -4.05 7.14
CA ALA A 157 -6.72 -4.84 7.83
C ALA A 157 -5.29 -4.42 7.43
N GLY A 158 -5.05 -4.14 6.14
CA GLY A 158 -3.77 -3.68 5.62
C GLY A 158 -3.34 -2.30 6.13
N THR A 159 -4.32 -1.46 6.41
CA THR A 159 -4.11 -0.08 6.92
C THR A 159 -4.44 0.06 8.40
N ASP A 160 -4.57 -1.06 9.13
CA ASP A 160 -4.79 -1.06 10.56
C ASP A 160 -3.60 -0.49 11.32
N LEU A 161 -3.88 0.51 12.17
CA LEU A 161 -2.91 1.29 12.92
C LEU A 161 -2.97 1.02 14.44
N ASP A 162 -3.72 0.01 14.88
CA ASP A 162 -3.96 -0.26 16.30
C ASP A 162 -2.70 -0.68 17.07
N ASP A 163 -1.74 -1.29 16.38
CA ASP A 163 -0.47 -1.69 16.99
C ASP A 163 0.48 -0.53 17.31
N PHE A 164 0.20 0.66 16.77
CA PHE A 164 1.02 1.84 16.98
C PHE A 164 0.55 2.65 18.18
N THR A 165 1.47 3.07 19.02
CA THR A 165 1.19 4.13 20.01
C THR A 165 0.90 5.46 19.32
N ALA A 166 0.23 6.39 20.01
CA ALA A 166 -0.04 7.71 19.44
C ALA A 166 1.26 8.44 19.02
N LYS A 167 2.34 8.29 19.79
CA LYS A 167 3.65 8.89 19.49
C LYS A 167 4.28 8.26 18.23
N GLU A 168 4.13 6.97 18.02
CA GLU A 168 4.59 6.31 16.80
C GLU A 168 3.75 6.74 15.59
N LEU A 169 2.41 6.82 15.75
CA LEU A 169 1.51 7.23 14.65
C LEU A 169 1.84 8.61 14.11
N ILE A 170 1.96 9.61 14.99
CA ILE A 170 2.25 10.99 14.54
C ILE A 170 3.62 11.14 13.88
N ASN A 171 4.52 10.16 14.10
CA ASN A 171 5.88 10.14 13.57
C ASN A 171 6.09 9.12 12.43
N LEU A 172 5.09 8.32 12.07
CA LEU A 172 5.23 7.20 11.12
C LEU A 172 5.76 7.65 9.75
N ASP A 173 5.22 8.75 9.21
CA ASP A 173 5.75 9.45 8.04
C ASP A 173 5.72 10.97 8.31
N ALA A 174 6.57 11.41 9.24
CA ALA A 174 6.67 12.82 9.65
C ALA A 174 7.93 13.47 9.08
N LYS A 175 7.83 14.75 8.77
CA LYS A 175 8.95 15.58 8.36
C LYS A 175 8.98 16.86 9.16
N GLU A 176 10.09 17.06 9.88
CA GLU A 176 10.40 18.33 10.55
C GLU A 176 11.00 19.32 9.55
N LEU A 177 10.58 20.55 9.65
CA LEU A 177 10.91 21.65 8.74
C LEU A 177 11.18 22.91 9.55
N ASP A 178 12.08 23.74 9.03
CA ASP A 178 12.36 25.08 9.57
C ASP A 178 12.27 26.11 8.42
N LYS A 179 11.48 27.15 8.64
CA LYS A 179 11.41 28.27 7.72
C LYS A 179 11.39 29.58 8.46
N ASN A 180 12.36 30.43 8.21
CA ASN A 180 12.51 31.73 8.86
C ASN A 180 12.57 31.63 10.40
N GLY A 181 13.12 30.54 10.94
CA GLY A 181 13.16 30.27 12.39
C GLY A 181 11.85 29.74 12.97
N ILE A 182 10.85 29.45 12.14
CA ILE A 182 9.61 28.79 12.53
C ILE A 182 9.76 27.29 12.26
N LYS A 183 9.88 26.51 13.34
CA LYS A 183 9.95 25.05 13.25
C LYS A 183 8.55 24.47 13.22
N PHE A 184 8.31 23.52 12.32
CA PHE A 184 7.04 22.83 12.21
C PHE A 184 7.19 21.40 11.70
N VAL A 185 6.19 20.56 11.97
CA VAL A 185 6.14 19.17 11.52
C VAL A 185 4.89 18.95 10.66
N ILE A 186 5.05 18.20 9.59
CA ILE A 186 3.93 17.63 8.82
C ILE A 186 4.10 16.10 8.83
N GLY A 187 3.23 15.42 9.56
CA GLY A 187 3.08 13.95 9.56
C GLY A 187 1.97 13.51 8.62
N GLN A 188 2.05 12.27 8.16
CA GLN A 188 1.00 11.65 7.37
C GLN A 188 0.82 10.17 7.76
N VAL A 189 -0.42 9.75 7.92
CA VAL A 189 -0.81 8.34 8.02
C VAL A 189 -1.82 8.02 6.92
N ASN A 190 -1.68 6.86 6.31
CA ASN A 190 -2.59 6.37 5.29
C ASN A 190 -3.56 5.36 5.92
N THR A 191 -4.83 5.48 5.58
CA THR A 191 -5.89 4.58 6.04
C THR A 191 -6.96 4.45 4.97
N VAL A 192 -7.86 3.52 5.13
CA VAL A 192 -9.15 3.46 4.41
C VAL A 192 -10.33 3.76 5.35
N ASP A 193 -10.03 4.06 6.62
CA ASP A 193 -11.02 4.32 7.67
C ASP A 193 -10.57 5.49 8.56
N ILE A 194 -10.75 6.73 8.09
CA ILE A 194 -10.45 7.94 8.85
C ILE A 194 -11.16 7.96 10.23
N PRO A 195 -12.45 7.59 10.33
CA PRO A 195 -13.14 7.57 11.63
C PRO A 195 -12.42 6.74 12.68
N SER A 196 -11.93 5.54 12.36
CA SER A 196 -11.19 4.68 13.29
C SER A 196 -9.96 5.37 13.87
N VAL A 197 -9.18 6.08 13.05
CA VAL A 197 -8.02 6.85 13.52
C VAL A 197 -8.44 8.01 14.43
N LEU A 198 -9.57 8.66 14.11
CA LEU A 198 -10.10 9.79 14.88
C LEU A 198 -10.75 9.40 16.21
N GLU A 199 -11.11 8.15 16.42
CA GLU A 199 -11.49 7.65 17.75
C GLU A 199 -10.37 7.83 18.77
N ARG A 200 -9.12 7.91 18.30
CA ARG A 200 -7.92 8.15 19.12
C ARG A 200 -7.48 9.62 19.13
N GLN A 201 -8.33 10.58 18.73
CA GLN A 201 -7.94 11.97 18.58
C GLN A 201 -7.32 12.56 19.88
N GLU A 202 -7.90 12.31 21.04
CA GLU A 202 -7.39 12.85 22.32
C GLU A 202 -5.95 12.35 22.61
N GLU A 203 -5.66 11.07 22.29
CA GLU A 203 -4.33 10.51 22.45
C GLU A 203 -3.33 11.13 21.46
N LEU A 204 -3.76 11.33 20.21
CA LEU A 204 -2.94 11.95 19.16
C LEU A 204 -2.64 13.42 19.49
N GLU A 205 -3.65 14.18 19.94
CA GLU A 205 -3.46 15.58 20.38
C GLU A 205 -2.47 15.69 21.52
N LYS A 206 -2.57 14.81 22.53
CA LYS A 206 -1.63 14.78 23.64
C LYS A 206 -0.20 14.48 23.18
N ALA A 207 -0.02 13.50 22.30
CA ALA A 207 1.29 13.16 21.73
C ALA A 207 1.87 14.33 20.91
N ILE A 208 1.03 15.02 20.15
CA ILE A 208 1.42 16.21 19.38
C ILE A 208 1.82 17.36 20.33
N GLU A 209 1.07 17.59 21.41
CA GLU A 209 1.41 18.62 22.39
C GLU A 209 2.75 18.35 23.10
N GLU A 210 3.07 17.09 23.36
CA GLU A 210 4.38 16.69 23.87
C GLU A 210 5.48 16.99 22.86
N GLU A 211 5.32 16.63 21.59
CA GLU A 211 6.28 16.94 20.51
C GLU A 211 6.46 18.45 20.29
N LEU A 212 5.37 19.23 20.32
CA LEU A 212 5.43 20.70 20.22
C LEU A 212 6.34 21.30 21.30
N LYS A 213 6.25 20.79 22.52
CA LYS A 213 7.07 21.26 23.66
C LYS A 213 8.51 20.72 23.56
N GLU A 214 8.69 19.42 23.34
CA GLU A 214 10.01 18.78 23.31
C GLU A 214 10.92 19.35 22.22
N LYS A 215 10.36 19.67 21.04
CA LYS A 215 11.11 20.14 19.86
C LYS A 215 11.00 21.64 19.61
N GLU A 216 10.30 22.36 20.48
CA GLU A 216 10.02 23.80 20.33
C GLU A 216 9.38 24.12 18.96
N LEU A 217 8.34 23.34 18.59
CA LEU A 217 7.64 23.52 17.34
C LEU A 217 6.53 24.56 17.46
N ALA A 218 6.37 25.39 16.45
CA ALA A 218 5.29 26.37 16.35
C ALA A 218 3.99 25.77 15.76
N LEU A 219 4.12 24.65 15.04
CA LEU A 219 3.00 24.01 14.34
C LEU A 219 3.26 22.51 14.17
N PHE A 220 2.23 21.70 14.38
CA PHE A 220 2.19 20.29 13.96
C PHE A 220 0.91 20.04 13.16
N VAL A 221 1.07 19.40 11.99
CA VAL A 221 -0.03 18.98 11.12
C VAL A 221 0.07 17.48 10.91
N LEU A 222 -0.92 16.73 11.38
CA LEU A 222 -1.05 15.31 11.06
C LEU A 222 -2.14 15.13 9.98
N ALA A 223 -1.76 14.66 8.81
CA ALA A 223 -2.70 14.30 7.76
C ALA A 223 -3.10 12.82 7.90
N ILE A 224 -4.37 12.57 8.10
CA ILE A 224 -4.99 11.25 8.09
C ILE A 224 -5.61 11.08 6.70
N THR A 225 -4.95 10.32 5.83
CA THR A 225 -5.26 10.25 4.40
C THR A 225 -6.04 8.99 4.06
N ASP A 226 -7.28 9.18 3.58
CA ASP A 226 -8.06 8.10 2.98
C ASP A 226 -7.56 7.82 1.56
N ILE A 227 -6.86 6.71 1.42
CA ILE A 227 -6.27 6.29 0.14
C ILE A 227 -7.30 5.80 -0.88
N LEU A 228 -8.50 5.39 -0.41
CA LEU A 228 -9.58 4.95 -1.30
C LEU A 228 -10.35 6.11 -1.92
N ASN A 229 -10.65 7.14 -1.12
CA ASN A 229 -11.46 8.27 -1.57
C ASN A 229 -10.61 9.49 -1.94
N SER A 230 -9.27 9.39 -1.81
CA SER A 230 -8.32 10.44 -2.17
C SER A 230 -8.56 11.76 -1.44
N ASN A 231 -8.83 11.69 -0.14
CA ASN A 231 -9.08 12.84 0.73
C ASN A 231 -8.23 12.75 2.00
N SER A 232 -8.07 13.84 2.72
CA SER A 232 -7.46 13.83 4.05
C SER A 232 -8.30 14.58 5.07
N GLU A 233 -8.34 14.06 6.29
CA GLU A 233 -8.65 14.85 7.47
C GLU A 233 -7.34 15.27 8.11
N ILE A 234 -7.15 16.55 8.38
CA ILE A 234 -5.95 17.03 9.06
C ILE A 234 -6.25 17.36 10.51
N LEU A 235 -5.35 16.97 11.42
CA LEU A 235 -5.33 17.36 12.81
C LEU A 235 -4.19 18.36 13.01
N VAL A 236 -4.49 19.55 13.56
CA VAL A 236 -3.58 20.70 13.58
C VAL A 236 -3.48 21.29 14.97
N LEU A 237 -2.27 21.33 15.52
CA LEU A 237 -1.99 21.95 16.82
C LEU A 237 -0.78 22.88 16.72
N GLY A 238 -0.71 23.83 17.64
CA GLY A 238 0.37 24.81 17.79
C GLY A 238 -0.09 26.25 17.60
N GLU A 239 0.77 27.19 18.03
CA GLU A 239 0.46 28.63 17.98
C GLU A 239 0.28 29.20 16.56
N LYS A 240 0.77 28.46 15.55
CA LYS A 240 0.66 28.83 14.13
C LYS A 240 -0.43 28.09 13.38
N SER A 241 -1.41 27.50 14.06
CA SER A 241 -2.54 26.77 13.42
C SER A 241 -3.29 27.62 12.38
N SER A 242 -3.39 28.92 12.56
CA SER A 242 -4.02 29.86 11.61
C SER A 242 -3.32 29.90 10.23
N VAL A 243 -2.07 29.47 10.15
CA VAL A 243 -1.35 29.33 8.86
C VAL A 243 -2.02 28.28 7.99
N VAL A 244 -2.46 27.16 8.60
CA VAL A 244 -3.13 26.07 7.90
C VAL A 244 -4.52 26.51 7.44
N GLU A 245 -5.27 27.27 8.27
CA GLU A 245 -6.56 27.81 7.86
C GLU A 245 -6.45 28.70 6.61
N LYS A 246 -5.43 29.55 6.57
CA LYS A 246 -5.14 30.41 5.40
C LYS A 246 -4.69 29.60 4.18
N ALA A 247 -3.84 28.57 4.40
CA ALA A 247 -3.26 27.77 3.33
C ALA A 247 -4.33 27.00 2.53
N PHE A 248 -5.41 26.58 3.19
CA PHE A 248 -6.45 25.76 2.59
C PHE A 248 -7.83 26.44 2.52
N ASP A 249 -7.93 27.70 2.95
CA ASP A 249 -9.19 28.45 3.07
C ASP A 249 -10.26 27.65 3.83
N LYS A 250 -9.87 27.06 4.94
CA LYS A 250 -10.69 26.22 5.82
C LYS A 250 -10.52 26.66 7.28
N LYS A 251 -11.60 26.68 8.03
CA LYS A 251 -11.50 26.83 9.48
C LYS A 251 -11.30 25.49 10.15
N LEU A 252 -10.53 25.52 11.24
CA LEU A 252 -10.35 24.35 12.07
C LEU A 252 -11.52 24.23 13.04
N GLU A 253 -12.21 23.10 12.99
CA GLU A 253 -13.26 22.73 13.94
C GLU A 253 -12.72 21.58 14.80
N ASN A 254 -12.63 21.77 16.11
CA ASN A 254 -12.03 20.78 17.02
C ASN A 254 -10.61 20.36 16.57
N ASN A 255 -9.77 21.35 16.23
CA ASN A 255 -8.41 21.19 15.69
C ASN A 255 -8.32 20.46 14.34
N ARG A 256 -9.42 20.27 13.63
CA ARG A 256 -9.48 19.48 12.38
C ARG A 256 -10.01 20.29 11.20
N ALA A 257 -9.63 19.85 10.00
CA ALA A 257 -10.26 20.26 8.75
C ALA A 257 -10.23 19.13 7.71
N PHE A 258 -11.31 18.99 6.97
CA PHE A 258 -11.39 18.06 5.84
C PHE A 258 -10.88 18.70 4.55
N LEU A 259 -9.96 18.04 3.89
CA LEU A 259 -9.31 18.47 2.65
C LEU A 259 -9.62 17.50 1.51
N GLU A 260 -10.56 17.88 0.68
CA GLU A 260 -10.97 17.10 -0.50
C GLU A 260 -9.85 17.09 -1.55
N GLY A 261 -9.52 15.91 -2.10
CA GLY A 261 -8.50 15.71 -3.13
C GLY A 261 -7.06 15.91 -2.67
N VAL A 262 -6.81 16.06 -1.38
CA VAL A 262 -5.47 16.22 -0.81
C VAL A 262 -5.00 14.88 -0.27
N VAL A 263 -3.93 14.33 -0.88
CA VAL A 263 -3.37 13.01 -0.54
C VAL A 263 -1.86 13.00 -0.44
N SER A 264 -1.20 14.12 -0.69
CA SER A 264 0.26 14.17 -0.74
C SER A 264 0.82 15.25 0.15
N ARG A 265 1.51 14.82 1.21
CA ARG A 265 2.28 15.72 2.07
C ARG A 265 3.25 16.58 1.25
N LYS A 266 4.04 15.94 0.38
CA LYS A 266 5.12 16.60 -0.39
C LYS A 266 4.61 17.55 -1.47
N LYS A 267 3.53 17.18 -2.17
CA LYS A 267 3.07 17.93 -3.35
C LYS A 267 1.94 18.90 -3.06
N GLN A 268 1.16 18.66 -2.00
CA GLN A 268 -0.05 19.42 -1.72
C GLN A 268 -0.03 20.09 -0.34
N LEU A 269 0.34 19.39 0.74
CA LEU A 269 0.34 19.97 2.08
C LEU A 269 1.50 20.95 2.27
N LEU A 270 2.73 20.46 2.13
CA LEU A 270 3.93 21.24 2.38
C LEU A 270 3.99 22.55 1.55
N PRO A 271 3.78 22.55 0.23
CA PRO A 271 3.90 23.79 -0.54
C PRO A 271 2.86 24.84 -0.18
N ASN A 272 1.65 24.42 0.23
CA ASN A 272 0.59 25.35 0.60
C ASN A 272 0.81 25.93 2.01
N ILE A 273 1.25 25.12 2.96
CA ILE A 273 1.61 25.59 4.33
C ILE A 273 2.83 26.49 4.24
N ASP A 274 3.87 26.07 3.54
CA ASP A 274 5.12 26.82 3.40
C ASP A 274 4.93 28.24 2.83
N LYS A 275 4.04 28.45 1.88
CA LYS A 275 3.75 29.78 1.34
C LYS A 275 3.11 30.72 2.37
N ASN A 276 2.50 30.22 3.41
CA ASN A 276 1.74 31.00 4.41
C ASN A 276 2.48 31.15 5.75
N ILE A 277 3.66 30.49 5.93
CA ILE A 277 4.66 30.74 6.97
C ILE A 277 5.58 31.87 6.51
#